data_2a3233ce3f54f538b6e4a1f5d7ea0678
#
_entry.id   2a3233ce3f54f538b6e4a1f5d7ea0678
#
_cell.length_a   1.000
_cell.length_b   1.000
_cell.length_c   1.000
_cell.angle_alpha   90.00
_cell.angle_beta   90.00
_cell.angle_gamma   90.00
#
_symmetry.space_group_name_H-M   'P 1'
#
loop_
_entity.id
_entity.type
_entity.pdbx_description
1 polymer ?
#
loop_
_entity_poly.entity_id
_entity_poly.type
_entity_poly.pdbx_seq_one_letter_code
_entity_poly.pdbx_strand_id
1 'polypeptide(L)'
;MKVAVVGATGLVGSKMLQVLAERNFPVTEIIPVASEKSVGKEITFKEKKYKVVSADDAIAAKPAIAIFSAGGGTSLALAPKFAEAGITVIDNSSAWRMDASKKLVVPEVNENVLTKEDKIIANPNCSTIQMVLVLNPLHKKYKIKRVVVSTYQSVTGTGVKAVQQMENERKNIEGEMAYKYPIDKNAIPQIDVFTDNGYTKEEMKMVNETRKIIGDDSIQLTATCVRIPVVGGHSESVNIEFENDFDIDEVKHILSVAPGVVIQDDIENFVYPMPLTAHEKDETFVGRIRRDESQPNTLNCWIVSDNLRKGAATNAVQIAEHLIRAGMIGD
;
A
#
# COMPACT_ATOMS: atom_id res chain seq x y z
N MET A 1 5.47 -23.81 -3.83
CA MET A 1 5.52 -23.58 -2.35
C MET A 1 4.14 -23.40 -1.75
N LYS A 2 3.95 -23.70 -0.46
CA LYS A 2 2.73 -23.39 0.27
C LYS A 2 2.73 -21.92 0.72
N VAL A 3 1.60 -21.24 0.60
CA VAL A 3 1.43 -19.83 0.98
C VAL A 3 0.19 -19.70 1.86
N ALA A 4 0.35 -19.13 3.05
CA ALA A 4 -0.78 -18.75 3.90
C ALA A 4 -1.22 -17.31 3.61
N VAL A 5 -2.52 -17.05 3.60
CA VAL A 5 -3.09 -15.70 3.52
C VAL A 5 -3.96 -15.49 4.75
N VAL A 6 -3.48 -14.67 5.69
CA VAL A 6 -4.16 -14.37 6.95
C VAL A 6 -5.04 -13.15 6.76
N GLY A 7 -6.34 -13.31 7.01
CA GLY A 7 -7.36 -12.33 6.64
C GLY A 7 -7.91 -12.54 5.22
N ALA A 8 -7.84 -13.77 4.69
CA ALA A 8 -8.20 -14.14 3.32
C ALA A 8 -9.63 -13.76 2.90
N THR A 9 -10.56 -13.57 3.84
CA THR A 9 -11.97 -13.21 3.58
C THR A 9 -12.21 -11.70 3.52
N GLY A 10 -11.20 -10.88 3.79
CA GLY A 10 -11.28 -9.41 3.71
C GLY A 10 -11.00 -8.88 2.30
N LEU A 11 -11.26 -7.57 2.06
CA LEU A 11 -11.02 -6.94 0.74
C LEU A 11 -9.57 -7.12 0.27
N VAL A 12 -8.61 -6.77 1.11
CA VAL A 12 -7.18 -6.86 0.74
C VAL A 12 -6.74 -8.32 0.66
N GLY A 13 -7.20 -9.19 1.58
CA GLY A 13 -6.89 -10.63 1.52
C GLY A 13 -7.39 -11.31 0.24
N SER A 14 -8.61 -10.98 -0.19
CA SER A 14 -9.15 -11.44 -1.48
C SER A 14 -8.35 -10.90 -2.65
N LYS A 15 -7.90 -9.63 -2.59
CA LYS A 15 -7.03 -9.04 -3.60
C LYS A 15 -5.65 -9.70 -3.63
N MET A 16 -5.07 -10.08 -2.48
CA MET A 16 -3.83 -10.85 -2.42
C MET A 16 -3.93 -12.19 -3.15
N LEU A 17 -5.05 -12.91 -2.96
CA LEU A 17 -5.29 -14.15 -3.69
C LEU A 17 -5.40 -13.91 -5.20
N GLN A 18 -6.11 -12.85 -5.60
CA GLN A 18 -6.21 -12.46 -7.01
C GLN A 18 -4.84 -12.16 -7.61
N VAL A 19 -4.04 -11.31 -6.96
CA VAL A 19 -2.71 -10.91 -7.44
C VAL A 19 -1.73 -12.09 -7.49
N LEU A 20 -1.75 -12.99 -6.49
CA LEU A 20 -0.95 -14.22 -6.52
C LEU A 20 -1.28 -15.09 -7.75
N ALA A 21 -2.56 -15.14 -8.15
CA ALA A 21 -3.00 -15.89 -9.33
C ALA A 21 -2.58 -15.21 -10.64
N GLU A 22 -2.83 -13.91 -10.78
CA GLU A 22 -2.53 -13.09 -11.97
C GLU A 22 -1.02 -13.02 -12.26
N ARG A 23 -0.20 -12.89 -11.23
CA ARG A 23 1.28 -12.84 -11.33
C ARG A 23 1.91 -14.22 -11.48
N ASN A 24 1.12 -15.29 -11.57
CA ASN A 24 1.60 -16.66 -11.66
C ASN A 24 2.61 -17.02 -10.56
N PHE A 25 2.41 -16.47 -9.34
CA PHE A 25 3.23 -16.79 -8.19
C PHE A 25 3.32 -18.31 -8.00
N PRO A 26 4.49 -18.91 -7.67
CA PRO A 26 4.69 -20.37 -7.66
C PRO A 26 4.00 -21.07 -6.46
N VAL A 27 2.68 -20.87 -6.36
CA VAL A 27 1.87 -21.47 -5.30
C VAL A 27 1.53 -22.92 -5.68
N THR A 28 1.90 -23.86 -4.82
CA THR A 28 1.44 -25.25 -4.89
C THR A 28 0.18 -25.49 -4.07
N GLU A 29 0.04 -24.74 -2.95
CA GLU A 29 -1.11 -24.82 -2.06
C GLU A 29 -1.36 -23.47 -1.40
N ILE A 30 -2.62 -22.99 -1.40
CA ILE A 30 -3.07 -21.85 -0.59
C ILE A 30 -3.64 -22.35 0.72
N ILE A 31 -3.25 -21.68 1.81
CA ILE A 31 -3.78 -21.91 3.16
C ILE A 31 -4.49 -20.62 3.59
N PRO A 32 -5.81 -20.51 3.34
CA PRO A 32 -6.54 -19.32 3.73
C PRO A 32 -6.85 -19.35 5.22
N VAL A 33 -6.49 -18.27 5.93
CA VAL A 33 -6.70 -18.12 7.36
C VAL A 33 -7.61 -16.93 7.62
N ALA A 34 -8.59 -17.10 8.50
CA ALA A 34 -9.45 -16.01 8.97
C ALA A 34 -9.87 -16.23 10.42
N SER A 35 -10.73 -15.36 10.94
CA SER A 35 -11.27 -15.50 12.31
C SER A 35 -12.06 -16.80 12.46
N GLU A 36 -12.18 -17.30 13.70
CA GLU A 36 -12.96 -18.48 14.11
C GLU A 36 -14.34 -18.57 13.43
N LYS A 37 -15.03 -17.41 13.31
CA LYS A 37 -16.36 -17.30 12.65
C LYS A 37 -16.34 -17.66 11.16
N SER A 38 -15.18 -17.69 10.55
CA SER A 38 -15.00 -17.98 9.12
C SER A 38 -14.32 -19.31 8.84
N VAL A 39 -13.84 -20.02 9.86
CA VAL A 39 -13.27 -21.36 9.73
C VAL A 39 -14.29 -22.31 9.10
N GLY A 40 -13.86 -23.11 8.14
CA GLY A 40 -14.70 -24.04 7.37
C GLY A 40 -15.39 -23.42 6.14
N LYS A 41 -15.45 -22.09 6.01
CA LYS A 41 -15.92 -21.44 4.77
C LYS A 41 -14.99 -21.77 3.61
N GLU A 42 -15.54 -21.84 2.41
CA GLU A 42 -14.77 -22.08 1.21
C GLU A 42 -14.40 -20.76 0.52
N ILE A 43 -13.17 -20.69 0.03
CA ILE A 43 -12.72 -19.67 -0.91
C ILE A 43 -12.20 -20.33 -2.18
N THR A 44 -12.26 -19.63 -3.31
CA THR A 44 -11.75 -20.12 -4.59
C THR A 44 -10.42 -19.46 -4.92
N PHE A 45 -9.43 -20.27 -5.32
CA PHE A 45 -8.15 -19.81 -5.85
C PHE A 45 -7.77 -20.67 -7.07
N LYS A 46 -7.55 -20.06 -8.23
CA LYS A 46 -7.27 -20.76 -9.51
C LYS A 46 -8.22 -21.94 -9.73
N GLU A 47 -9.54 -21.68 -9.68
CA GLU A 47 -10.63 -22.65 -9.89
C GLU A 47 -10.76 -23.76 -8.82
N LYS A 48 -9.84 -23.84 -7.86
CA LYS A 48 -9.89 -24.81 -6.77
C LYS A 48 -10.49 -24.19 -5.52
N LYS A 49 -11.25 -24.99 -4.78
CA LYS A 49 -11.82 -24.59 -3.50
C LYS A 49 -10.91 -24.99 -2.36
N TYR A 50 -10.72 -24.06 -1.43
CA TYR A 50 -9.92 -24.23 -0.23
C TYR A 50 -10.76 -23.84 0.98
N LYS A 51 -10.69 -24.65 2.06
CA LYS A 51 -11.36 -24.32 3.31
C LYS A 51 -10.51 -23.33 4.10
N VAL A 52 -11.16 -22.33 4.67
CA VAL A 52 -10.55 -21.43 5.65
C VAL A 52 -10.22 -22.22 6.90
N VAL A 53 -8.99 -22.09 7.38
CA VAL A 53 -8.47 -22.79 8.56
C VAL A 53 -8.13 -21.81 9.68
N SER A 54 -7.84 -22.34 10.88
CA SER A 54 -7.31 -21.57 12.00
C SER A 54 -5.85 -21.17 11.78
N ALA A 55 -5.34 -20.22 12.58
CA ALA A 55 -3.93 -19.83 12.52
C ALA A 55 -3.01 -20.99 12.95
N ASP A 56 -3.42 -21.79 13.95
CA ASP A 56 -2.63 -22.90 14.44
C ASP A 56 -2.53 -24.04 13.41
N ASP A 57 -3.62 -24.33 12.69
CA ASP A 57 -3.60 -25.29 11.58
C ASP A 57 -2.70 -24.80 10.44
N ALA A 58 -2.74 -23.50 10.14
CA ALA A 58 -1.88 -22.92 9.12
C ALA A 58 -0.39 -23.01 9.48
N ILE A 59 -0.04 -22.75 10.74
CA ILE A 59 1.34 -22.92 11.25
C ILE A 59 1.76 -24.39 11.16
N ALA A 60 0.88 -25.32 11.56
CA ALA A 60 1.15 -26.76 11.48
C ALA A 60 1.36 -27.26 10.04
N ALA A 61 0.72 -26.62 9.05
CA ALA A 61 0.89 -26.91 7.63
C ALA A 61 2.22 -26.41 7.05
N LYS A 62 3.00 -25.61 7.82
CA LYS A 62 4.34 -25.10 7.49
C LYS A 62 4.41 -24.43 6.11
N PRO A 63 3.65 -23.36 5.82
CA PRO A 63 3.85 -22.61 4.60
C PRO A 63 5.24 -21.93 4.58
N ALA A 64 5.80 -21.71 3.41
CA ALA A 64 7.06 -20.96 3.28
C ALA A 64 6.86 -19.48 3.61
N ILE A 65 5.70 -18.94 3.24
CA ILE A 65 5.32 -17.53 3.42
C ILE A 65 3.92 -17.44 4.01
N ALA A 66 3.70 -16.44 4.86
CA ALA A 66 2.39 -16.02 5.32
C ALA A 66 2.19 -14.52 5.04
N ILE A 67 1.20 -14.18 4.20
CA ILE A 67 0.85 -12.78 3.90
C ILE A 67 -0.32 -12.37 4.78
N PHE A 68 -0.11 -11.34 5.61
CA PHE A 68 -1.06 -10.90 6.63
C PHE A 68 -1.86 -9.67 6.18
N SER A 69 -3.17 -9.75 6.30
CA SER A 69 -4.11 -8.64 6.11
C SER A 69 -5.28 -8.73 7.10
N ALA A 70 -4.98 -8.87 8.39
CA ALA A 70 -5.98 -9.12 9.44
C ALA A 70 -5.99 -8.05 10.54
N GLY A 71 -5.35 -6.89 10.29
CA GLY A 71 -5.24 -5.78 11.25
C GLY A 71 -4.12 -5.94 12.28
N GLY A 72 -3.73 -4.81 12.89
CA GLY A 72 -2.54 -4.73 13.73
C GLY A 72 -2.57 -5.63 14.97
N GLY A 73 -3.72 -5.68 15.67
CA GLY A 73 -3.85 -6.54 16.86
C GLY A 73 -3.66 -8.04 16.55
N THR A 74 -4.23 -8.51 15.45
CA THR A 74 -4.05 -9.88 14.98
C THR A 74 -2.61 -10.13 14.57
N SER A 75 -1.99 -9.16 13.88
CA SER A 75 -0.60 -9.29 13.46
C SER A 75 0.35 -9.37 14.66
N LEU A 76 0.20 -8.50 15.65
CA LEU A 76 1.01 -8.55 16.87
C LEU A 76 0.89 -9.89 17.60
N ALA A 77 -0.30 -10.51 17.61
CA ALA A 77 -0.54 -11.77 18.27
C ALA A 77 -0.03 -13.00 17.50
N LEU A 78 -0.09 -12.97 16.17
CA LEU A 78 0.15 -14.15 15.34
C LEU A 78 1.47 -14.13 14.59
N ALA A 79 1.92 -12.96 14.07
CA ALA A 79 3.14 -12.92 13.26
C ALA A 79 4.38 -13.48 13.95
N PRO A 80 4.61 -13.24 15.27
CA PRO A 80 5.71 -13.88 15.99
C PRO A 80 5.61 -15.39 15.99
N LYS A 81 4.42 -15.97 16.17
CA LYS A 81 4.22 -17.45 16.20
C LYS A 81 4.56 -18.08 14.84
N PHE A 82 4.17 -17.42 13.73
CA PHE A 82 4.56 -17.87 12.39
C PHE A 82 6.07 -17.77 12.20
N ALA A 83 6.69 -16.66 12.59
CA ALA A 83 8.13 -16.45 12.49
C ALA A 83 8.93 -17.47 13.32
N GLU A 84 8.52 -17.78 14.55
CA GLU A 84 9.11 -18.80 15.43
C GLU A 84 9.00 -20.20 14.81
N ALA A 85 7.96 -20.47 14.04
CA ALA A 85 7.81 -21.72 13.28
C ALA A 85 8.66 -21.75 11.99
N GLY A 86 9.47 -20.71 11.73
CA GLY A 86 10.33 -20.60 10.56
C GLY A 86 9.66 -20.02 9.31
N ILE A 87 8.40 -19.61 9.42
CA ILE A 87 7.60 -19.05 8.31
C ILE A 87 7.92 -17.57 8.15
N THR A 88 8.20 -17.13 6.92
CA THR A 88 8.40 -15.71 6.65
C THR A 88 7.06 -14.98 6.52
N VAL A 89 6.85 -13.97 7.34
CA VAL A 89 5.63 -13.14 7.39
C VAL A 89 5.82 -11.85 6.61
N ILE A 90 4.89 -11.53 5.72
CA ILE A 90 4.77 -10.21 5.09
C ILE A 90 3.49 -9.58 5.60
N ASP A 91 3.61 -8.51 6.40
CA ASP A 91 2.48 -7.93 7.13
C ASP A 91 2.02 -6.61 6.54
N ASN A 92 0.77 -6.55 6.12
CA ASN A 92 0.14 -5.34 5.57
C ASN A 92 -0.43 -4.40 6.65
N SER A 93 -0.39 -4.76 7.91
CA SER A 93 -0.85 -3.90 9.00
C SER A 93 0.18 -2.83 9.37
N SER A 94 -0.19 -1.89 10.22
CA SER A 94 0.75 -0.90 10.75
C SER A 94 1.60 -1.38 11.93
N ALA A 95 1.42 -2.64 12.37
CA ALA A 95 1.99 -3.14 13.62
C ALA A 95 3.52 -3.09 13.67
N TRP A 96 4.18 -3.40 12.56
CA TRP A 96 5.64 -3.57 12.49
C TRP A 96 6.37 -2.46 11.73
N ARG A 97 5.63 -1.56 11.10
CA ARG A 97 6.21 -0.58 10.16
C ARG A 97 7.26 0.32 10.80
N MET A 98 7.02 0.74 12.04
CA MET A 98 7.94 1.62 12.76
C MET A 98 8.83 0.89 13.78
N ASP A 99 8.75 -0.44 13.87
CA ASP A 99 9.71 -1.25 14.62
C ASP A 99 11.09 -1.16 13.92
N ALA A 100 12.10 -0.70 14.67
CA ALA A 100 13.46 -0.53 14.13
C ALA A 100 14.12 -1.86 13.69
N SER A 101 13.71 -2.99 14.28
CA SER A 101 14.21 -4.31 13.94
C SER A 101 13.53 -4.93 12.72
N LYS A 102 12.45 -4.33 12.19
CA LYS A 102 11.68 -4.84 11.05
C LYS A 102 11.88 -3.99 9.82
N LYS A 103 12.05 -4.63 8.68
CA LYS A 103 12.20 -3.95 7.38
C LYS A 103 10.83 -3.50 6.88
N LEU A 104 10.77 -2.27 6.37
CA LEU A 104 9.61 -1.66 5.73
C LEU A 104 9.95 -1.52 4.25
N VAL A 105 9.25 -2.26 3.36
CA VAL A 105 9.76 -2.51 2.02
C VAL A 105 8.77 -2.12 0.92
N VAL A 106 9.27 -1.33 -0.03
CA VAL A 106 8.72 -1.16 -1.38
C VAL A 106 9.77 -1.70 -2.35
N PRO A 107 9.55 -2.84 -3.02
CA PRO A 107 10.61 -3.52 -3.78
C PRO A 107 11.35 -2.64 -4.77
N GLU A 108 10.66 -1.80 -5.52
CA GLU A 108 11.26 -0.89 -6.50
C GLU A 108 12.16 0.21 -5.87
N VAL A 109 12.07 0.39 -4.55
CA VAL A 109 12.80 1.44 -3.82
C VAL A 109 13.96 0.88 -3.01
N ASN A 110 13.69 -0.17 -2.21
CA ASN A 110 14.61 -0.61 -1.17
C ASN A 110 14.63 -2.13 -0.91
N GLU A 111 14.32 -2.98 -1.90
CA GLU A 111 14.35 -4.45 -1.71
C GLU A 111 15.70 -4.98 -1.22
N ASN A 112 16.79 -4.24 -1.49
CA ASN A 112 18.15 -4.57 -1.09
C ASN A 112 18.40 -4.54 0.43
N VAL A 113 17.47 -4.02 1.23
CA VAL A 113 17.58 -4.02 2.71
C VAL A 113 17.22 -5.37 3.33
N LEU A 114 16.59 -6.27 2.54
CA LEU A 114 16.15 -7.58 3.01
C LEU A 114 17.30 -8.58 3.11
N THR A 115 17.20 -9.44 4.11
CA THR A 115 18.12 -10.54 4.37
C THR A 115 17.36 -11.84 4.69
N LYS A 116 18.04 -13.00 4.74
CA LYS A 116 17.45 -14.30 5.09
C LYS A 116 16.93 -14.37 6.53
N GLU A 117 17.44 -13.51 7.39
CA GLU A 117 17.12 -13.44 8.80
C GLU A 117 15.78 -12.69 9.04
N ASP A 118 15.32 -11.91 8.07
CA ASP A 118 14.08 -11.15 8.18
C ASP A 118 12.86 -12.07 8.11
N LYS A 119 12.28 -12.41 9.26
CA LYS A 119 11.12 -13.30 9.38
C LYS A 119 9.78 -12.55 9.50
N ILE A 120 9.81 -11.26 9.81
CA ILE A 120 8.63 -10.38 9.76
C ILE A 120 9.02 -9.14 8.97
N ILE A 121 8.38 -8.95 7.83
CA ILE A 121 8.62 -7.85 6.88
C ILE A 121 7.35 -7.02 6.82
N ALA A 122 7.47 -5.71 7.01
CA ALA A 122 6.35 -4.79 6.97
C ALA A 122 6.07 -4.30 5.54
N ASN A 123 4.82 -4.36 5.13
CA ASN A 123 4.29 -3.75 3.92
C ASN A 123 3.79 -2.34 4.26
N PRO A 124 4.23 -1.27 3.56
CA PRO A 124 3.93 0.09 3.95
C PRO A 124 2.45 0.50 3.80
N ASN A 125 2.15 1.71 4.24
CA ASN A 125 0.87 2.37 4.00
C ASN A 125 0.62 2.58 2.50
N CYS A 126 -0.63 2.45 2.07
CA CYS A 126 -0.99 2.51 0.65
C CYS A 126 -0.63 3.83 -0.02
N SER A 127 -0.87 4.96 0.64
CA SER A 127 -0.47 6.28 0.12
C SER A 127 1.05 6.44 0.14
N THR A 128 1.74 5.95 1.16
CA THR A 128 3.20 5.99 1.21
C THR A 128 3.83 5.21 0.07
N ILE A 129 3.33 4.01 -0.25
CA ILE A 129 3.88 3.18 -1.35
C ILE A 129 3.87 3.93 -2.67
N GLN A 130 2.72 4.48 -3.07
CA GLN A 130 2.62 5.17 -4.36
C GLN A 130 3.46 6.46 -4.39
N MET A 131 3.55 7.19 -3.29
CA MET A 131 4.33 8.41 -3.21
C MET A 131 5.83 8.14 -3.32
N VAL A 132 6.38 7.18 -2.59
CA VAL A 132 7.83 6.91 -2.58
C VAL A 132 8.35 6.36 -3.91
N LEU A 133 7.50 5.73 -4.73
CA LEU A 133 7.86 5.32 -6.09
C LEU A 133 8.23 6.52 -6.98
N VAL A 134 7.57 7.64 -6.78
CA VAL A 134 7.86 8.90 -7.47
C VAL A 134 8.97 9.68 -6.77
N LEU A 135 8.94 9.75 -5.44
CA LEU A 135 9.93 10.53 -4.69
C LEU A 135 11.36 9.96 -4.78
N ASN A 136 11.52 8.62 -4.68
CA ASN A 136 12.85 8.02 -4.59
C ASN A 136 13.76 8.28 -5.80
N PRO A 137 13.34 8.10 -7.07
CA PRO A 137 14.20 8.40 -8.21
C PRO A 137 14.54 9.88 -8.30
N LEU A 138 13.61 10.78 -7.95
CA LEU A 138 13.86 12.21 -7.91
C LEU A 138 14.79 12.62 -6.76
N HIS A 139 14.63 11.99 -5.58
CA HIS A 139 15.51 12.20 -4.44
C HIS A 139 16.96 11.81 -4.74
N LYS A 140 17.17 10.68 -5.41
CA LYS A 140 18.51 10.23 -5.82
C LYS A 140 19.22 11.24 -6.73
N LYS A 141 18.48 11.94 -7.55
CA LYS A 141 19.05 12.90 -8.52
C LYS A 141 19.15 14.34 -7.97
N TYR A 142 18.08 14.85 -7.37
CA TYR A 142 17.95 16.28 -7.04
C TYR A 142 18.00 16.57 -5.55
N LYS A 143 17.95 15.54 -4.68
CA LYS A 143 17.92 15.65 -3.22
C LYS A 143 16.67 16.40 -2.72
N ILE A 144 15.71 15.67 -2.24
CA ILE A 144 14.48 16.24 -1.68
C ILE A 144 14.78 16.89 -0.33
N LYS A 145 14.39 18.15 -0.19
CA LYS A 145 14.44 18.92 1.03
C LYS A 145 13.10 18.89 1.78
N ARG A 146 11.99 19.12 1.05
CA ARG A 146 10.66 19.22 1.65
C ARG A 146 9.60 18.62 0.74
N VAL A 147 8.58 18.00 1.34
CA VAL A 147 7.38 17.49 0.66
C VAL A 147 6.14 18.02 1.37
N VAL A 148 5.20 18.55 0.62
CA VAL A 148 3.83 18.83 1.07
C VAL A 148 2.90 17.95 0.26
N VAL A 149 2.11 17.13 0.93
CA VAL A 149 1.16 16.23 0.25
C VAL A 149 -0.24 16.38 0.81
N SER A 150 -1.21 16.48 -0.10
CA SER A 150 -2.63 16.30 0.21
C SER A 150 -3.11 15.03 -0.49
N THR A 151 -3.66 14.08 0.28
CA THR A 151 -4.19 12.85 -0.28
C THR A 151 -5.70 12.89 -0.40
N TYR A 152 -6.21 12.26 -1.46
CA TYR A 152 -7.63 12.08 -1.75
C TYR A 152 -7.89 10.58 -1.84
N GLN A 153 -8.27 9.99 -0.69
CA GLN A 153 -8.26 8.54 -0.53
C GLN A 153 -9.62 7.90 -0.73
N SER A 154 -9.62 6.81 -1.49
CA SER A 154 -10.76 5.93 -1.72
C SER A 154 -11.34 5.36 -0.41
N VAL A 155 -12.65 5.17 -0.35
CA VAL A 155 -13.36 4.51 0.76
C VAL A 155 -12.91 3.05 0.97
N THR A 156 -12.37 2.40 -0.06
CA THR A 156 -11.86 1.02 0.02
C THR A 156 -10.71 0.85 1.02
N GLY A 157 -9.95 1.92 1.31
CA GLY A 157 -8.92 1.93 2.35
C GLY A 157 -9.44 1.71 3.77
N THR A 158 -10.72 2.02 4.03
CA THR A 158 -11.39 1.73 5.32
C THR A 158 -12.02 0.33 5.33
N GLY A 159 -12.30 -0.25 4.15
CA GLY A 159 -12.82 -1.60 4.01
C GLY A 159 -14.29 -1.66 3.58
N VAL A 160 -14.87 -2.87 3.62
CA VAL A 160 -16.22 -3.17 3.10
C VAL A 160 -17.30 -2.27 3.68
N LYS A 161 -17.26 -1.98 4.99
CA LYS A 161 -18.28 -1.15 5.65
C LYS A 161 -18.35 0.26 5.08
N ALA A 162 -17.22 0.86 4.75
CA ALA A 162 -17.19 2.21 4.18
C ALA A 162 -17.69 2.24 2.74
N VAL A 163 -17.39 1.22 1.95
CA VAL A 163 -17.97 1.05 0.61
C VAL A 163 -19.49 0.91 0.71
N GLN A 164 -19.96 0.08 1.65
CA GLN A 164 -21.40 -0.13 1.86
C GLN A 164 -22.10 1.15 2.33
N GLN A 165 -21.48 1.93 3.25
CA GLN A 165 -22.02 3.23 3.66
C GLN A 165 -22.20 4.14 2.45
N MET A 166 -21.15 4.33 1.64
CA MET A 166 -21.22 5.16 0.44
C MET A 166 -22.35 4.72 -0.52
N GLU A 167 -22.46 3.42 -0.77
CA GLU A 167 -23.50 2.88 -1.66
C GLU A 167 -24.91 3.05 -1.08
N ASN A 168 -25.07 2.89 0.22
CA ASN A 168 -26.34 3.12 0.90
C ASN A 168 -26.77 4.60 0.81
N GLU A 169 -25.83 5.52 1.08
CA GLU A 169 -26.09 6.97 1.00
C GLU A 169 -26.50 7.39 -0.42
N ARG A 170 -25.85 6.86 -1.48
CA ARG A 170 -26.22 7.10 -2.88
C ARG A 170 -27.64 6.64 -3.22
N LYS A 171 -28.10 5.59 -2.55
CA LYS A 171 -29.44 5.01 -2.75
C LYS A 171 -30.48 5.54 -1.75
N ASN A 172 -30.11 6.45 -0.85
CA ASN A 172 -30.91 6.92 0.27
C ASN A 172 -31.42 5.77 1.16
N ILE A 173 -30.56 4.79 1.42
CA ILE A 173 -30.82 3.66 2.33
C ILE A 173 -30.11 3.92 3.65
N GLU A 174 -30.83 3.81 4.77
CA GLU A 174 -30.21 3.82 6.10
C GLU A 174 -29.36 2.59 6.32
N GLY A 175 -28.21 2.75 6.98
CA GLY A 175 -27.30 1.66 7.23
C GLY A 175 -26.21 1.96 8.25
N GLU A 176 -25.34 1.01 8.49
CA GLU A 176 -24.20 1.17 9.39
C GLU A 176 -23.23 2.22 8.85
N MET A 177 -22.80 3.14 9.70
CA MET A 177 -21.85 4.20 9.38
C MET A 177 -20.43 3.76 9.74
N ALA A 178 -19.53 3.74 8.77
CA ALA A 178 -18.09 3.55 8.98
C ALA A 178 -17.39 4.86 9.34
N TYR A 179 -17.92 5.97 8.87
CA TYR A 179 -17.46 7.32 9.18
C TYR A 179 -18.48 8.03 10.09
N LYS A 180 -18.02 9.03 10.83
CA LYS A 180 -18.89 9.86 11.68
C LYS A 180 -19.87 10.72 10.88
N TYR A 181 -19.52 11.06 9.65
CA TYR A 181 -20.30 11.91 8.76
C TYR A 181 -20.63 11.17 7.46
N PRO A 182 -21.68 11.59 6.74
CA PRO A 182 -21.92 11.10 5.38
C PRO A 182 -20.69 11.30 4.49
N ILE A 183 -20.40 10.30 3.68
CA ILE A 183 -19.26 10.34 2.76
C ILE A 183 -19.68 10.69 1.32
N ASP A 184 -20.88 10.28 0.88
CA ASP A 184 -21.33 10.64 -0.47
C ASP A 184 -21.45 12.15 -0.62
N LYS A 185 -20.93 12.70 -1.72
CA LYS A 185 -20.86 14.14 -1.99
C LYS A 185 -20.10 14.96 -0.93
N ASN A 186 -19.17 14.34 -0.23
CA ASN A 186 -18.43 14.96 0.86
C ASN A 186 -16.92 14.67 0.74
N ALA A 187 -16.11 15.48 1.44
CA ALA A 187 -14.69 15.26 1.65
C ALA A 187 -14.41 15.36 3.16
N ILE A 188 -13.93 14.27 3.76
CA ILE A 188 -13.68 14.19 5.19
C ILE A 188 -12.19 14.32 5.46
N PRO A 189 -11.69 15.44 6.02
CA PRO A 189 -10.25 15.67 6.26
C PRO A 189 -9.80 14.99 7.55
N GLN A 190 -10.12 13.71 7.68
CA GLN A 190 -9.73 12.86 8.80
C GLN A 190 -9.66 11.41 8.34
N ILE A 191 -8.49 10.82 8.42
CA ILE A 191 -8.29 9.39 8.24
C ILE A 191 -7.51 8.87 9.46
N ASP A 192 -8.07 7.84 10.14
CA ASP A 192 -7.58 7.35 11.42
C ASP A 192 -7.81 8.38 12.58
N VAL A 193 -7.27 8.13 13.76
CA VAL A 193 -7.44 8.98 14.94
C VAL A 193 -6.42 10.12 14.97
N PHE A 194 -6.79 11.22 15.61
CA PHE A 194 -5.88 12.34 15.85
C PHE A 194 -4.81 11.98 16.89
N THR A 195 -3.64 12.58 16.70
CA THR A 195 -2.52 12.60 17.65
C THR A 195 -2.43 13.97 18.35
N ASP A 196 -1.63 14.06 19.41
CA ASP A 196 -1.54 15.28 20.24
C ASP A 196 -1.01 16.51 19.50
N ASN A 197 -0.31 16.32 18.38
CA ASN A 197 0.21 17.39 17.54
C ASN A 197 -0.77 17.90 16.48
N GLY A 198 -2.04 17.42 16.50
CA GLY A 198 -3.07 17.82 15.56
C GLY A 198 -3.08 17.06 14.23
N TYR A 199 -2.07 16.24 13.97
CA TYR A 199 -2.08 15.31 12.84
C TYR A 199 -2.93 14.07 13.12
N THR A 200 -3.38 13.39 12.07
CA THR A 200 -3.92 12.04 12.22
C THR A 200 -2.80 11.00 12.17
N LYS A 201 -3.08 9.79 12.68
CA LYS A 201 -2.12 8.66 12.53
C LYS A 201 -1.81 8.36 11.06
N GLU A 202 -2.76 8.53 10.17
CA GLU A 202 -2.54 8.32 8.72
C GLU A 202 -1.50 9.31 8.18
N GLU A 203 -1.60 10.57 8.52
CA GLU A 203 -0.65 11.61 8.14
C GLU A 203 0.75 11.33 8.70
N MET A 204 0.84 10.89 9.95
CA MET A 204 2.12 10.52 10.57
C MET A 204 2.75 9.26 9.96
N LYS A 205 1.94 8.32 9.43
CA LYS A 205 2.47 7.19 8.65
C LYS A 205 3.21 7.70 7.41
N MET A 206 2.62 8.62 6.66
CA MET A 206 3.27 9.18 5.47
C MET A 206 4.60 9.85 5.81
N VAL A 207 4.67 10.61 6.91
CA VAL A 207 5.92 11.25 7.36
C VAL A 207 6.98 10.21 7.71
N ASN A 208 6.64 9.29 8.61
CA ASN A 208 7.64 8.40 9.22
C ASN A 208 8.04 7.26 8.28
N GLU A 209 7.08 6.67 7.56
CA GLU A 209 7.34 5.58 6.64
C GLU A 209 8.16 6.04 5.43
N THR A 210 7.91 7.23 4.89
CA THR A 210 8.69 7.80 3.77
C THR A 210 10.16 7.91 4.12
N ARG A 211 10.49 8.48 5.29
CA ARG A 211 11.87 8.59 5.77
C ARG A 211 12.53 7.23 5.92
N LYS A 212 11.83 6.28 6.54
CA LYS A 212 12.35 4.92 6.74
C LYS A 212 12.58 4.17 5.43
N ILE A 213 11.69 4.31 4.44
CA ILE A 213 11.81 3.62 3.15
C ILE A 213 12.92 4.23 2.29
N ILE A 214 12.99 5.56 2.21
CA ILE A 214 14.01 6.28 1.42
C ILE A 214 15.38 6.22 2.14
N GLY A 215 15.38 6.07 3.48
CA GLY A 215 16.60 6.04 4.28
C GLY A 215 17.21 7.42 4.51
N ASP A 216 16.37 8.47 4.54
CA ASP A 216 16.82 9.84 4.79
C ASP A 216 15.86 10.58 5.74
N ASP A 217 16.30 10.75 6.98
CA ASP A 217 15.56 11.45 8.04
C ASP A 217 15.53 12.98 7.85
N SER A 218 16.36 13.52 6.95
CA SER A 218 16.43 14.97 6.69
C SER A 218 15.24 15.49 5.88
N ILE A 219 14.51 14.61 5.18
CA ILE A 219 13.34 14.98 4.39
C ILE A 219 12.25 15.54 5.30
N GLN A 220 11.90 16.81 5.08
CA GLN A 220 10.80 17.47 5.78
C GLN A 220 9.49 17.14 5.04
N LEU A 221 8.56 16.47 5.71
CA LEU A 221 7.29 16.07 5.10
C LEU A 221 6.11 16.49 5.99
N THR A 222 5.09 17.06 5.38
CA THR A 222 3.79 17.30 5.98
C THR A 222 2.68 16.77 5.08
N ALA A 223 1.64 16.19 5.69
CA ALA A 223 0.53 15.57 4.97
C ALA A 223 -0.81 16.06 5.50
N THR A 224 -1.80 16.14 4.61
CA THR A 224 -3.22 16.26 4.94
C THR A 224 -3.97 15.14 4.24
N CYS A 225 -4.58 14.23 5.00
CA CYS A 225 -5.23 13.05 4.45
C CYS A 225 -6.76 13.21 4.44
N VAL A 226 -7.35 13.16 3.24
CA VAL A 226 -8.78 13.38 3.01
C VAL A 226 -9.44 12.12 2.46
N ARG A 227 -10.56 11.69 3.05
CA ARG A 227 -11.42 10.63 2.53
C ARG A 227 -12.41 11.23 1.54
N ILE A 228 -12.52 10.62 0.36
CA ILE A 228 -13.46 11.03 -0.70
C ILE A 228 -14.31 9.85 -1.17
N PRO A 229 -15.51 10.08 -1.76
CA PRO A 229 -16.47 9.04 -2.13
C PRO A 229 -16.13 8.36 -3.47
N VAL A 230 -14.93 7.78 -3.56
CA VAL A 230 -14.48 7.05 -4.75
C VAL A 230 -14.06 5.63 -4.40
N VAL A 231 -14.08 4.76 -5.41
CA VAL A 231 -13.52 3.41 -5.39
C VAL A 231 -12.42 3.35 -6.45
N GLY A 232 -11.37 2.59 -6.21
CA GLY A 232 -10.40 2.25 -7.26
C GLY A 232 -9.06 2.96 -7.20
N GLY A 233 -8.81 3.79 -6.20
CA GLY A 233 -7.48 4.36 -6.06
C GLY A 233 -7.40 5.55 -5.12
N HIS A 234 -6.21 5.79 -4.61
CA HIS A 234 -5.85 7.00 -3.89
C HIS A 234 -5.16 7.97 -4.84
N SER A 235 -5.51 9.24 -4.72
CA SER A 235 -4.84 10.32 -5.45
C SER A 235 -4.08 11.20 -4.47
N GLU A 236 -3.00 11.82 -4.94
CA GLU A 236 -2.14 12.68 -4.14
C GLU A 236 -1.72 13.92 -4.94
N SER A 237 -1.93 15.10 -4.37
CA SER A 237 -1.32 16.34 -4.82
C SER A 237 -0.02 16.53 -4.06
N VAL A 238 1.11 16.48 -4.75
CA VAL A 238 2.43 16.49 -4.12
C VAL A 238 3.22 17.69 -4.61
N ASN A 239 3.73 18.48 -3.65
CA ASN A 239 4.65 19.58 -3.88
C ASN A 239 6.00 19.20 -3.29
N ILE A 240 7.06 19.22 -4.11
CA ILE A 240 8.38 18.69 -3.77
C ILE A 240 9.43 19.78 -3.96
N GLU A 241 10.03 20.25 -2.86
CA GLU A 241 11.19 21.15 -2.87
C GLU A 241 12.48 20.34 -2.90
N PHE A 242 13.36 20.63 -3.84
CA PHE A 242 14.68 20.03 -3.98
C PHE A 242 15.80 20.95 -3.48
N GLU A 243 16.94 20.38 -3.12
CA GLU A 243 18.16 21.13 -2.86
C GLU A 243 18.77 21.70 -4.16
N ASN A 244 18.67 20.93 -5.25
CA ASN A 244 19.22 21.28 -6.56
C ASN A 244 18.11 21.65 -7.54
N ASP A 245 18.41 22.55 -8.46
CA ASP A 245 17.51 22.88 -9.57
C ASP A 245 17.35 21.68 -10.50
N PHE A 246 16.26 21.64 -11.25
CA PHE A 246 15.88 20.53 -12.11
C PHE A 246 15.36 21.02 -13.47
N ASP A 247 15.45 20.17 -14.46
CA ASP A 247 14.79 20.33 -15.73
C ASP A 247 13.52 19.46 -15.79
N ILE A 248 12.42 19.98 -16.34
CA ILE A 248 11.13 19.26 -16.39
C ILE A 248 11.21 18.04 -17.30
N ASP A 249 11.91 18.12 -18.41
CA ASP A 249 12.03 17.00 -19.35
C ASP A 249 12.91 15.90 -18.75
N GLU A 250 13.96 16.29 -18.00
CA GLU A 250 14.77 15.32 -17.24
C GLU A 250 13.94 14.65 -16.12
N VAL A 251 13.09 15.40 -15.39
CA VAL A 251 12.17 14.81 -14.39
C VAL A 251 11.22 13.79 -15.05
N LYS A 252 10.61 14.15 -16.17
CA LYS A 252 9.74 13.25 -16.92
C LYS A 252 10.51 12.02 -17.42
N HIS A 253 11.72 12.20 -17.93
CA HIS A 253 12.55 11.07 -18.33
C HIS A 253 12.87 10.13 -17.17
N ILE A 254 13.31 10.65 -16.02
CA ILE A 254 13.60 9.85 -14.81
C ILE A 254 12.36 9.03 -14.40
N LEU A 255 11.18 9.65 -14.36
CA LEU A 255 9.95 8.98 -13.96
C LEU A 255 9.48 7.97 -15.01
N SER A 256 9.70 8.22 -16.31
CA SER A 256 9.30 7.30 -17.38
C SER A 256 10.06 5.96 -17.36
N VAL A 257 11.27 5.95 -16.80
CA VAL A 257 12.10 4.74 -16.68
C VAL A 257 12.08 4.16 -15.27
N ALA A 258 11.40 4.80 -14.33
CA ALA A 258 11.30 4.33 -12.96
C ALA A 258 10.39 3.08 -12.88
N PRO A 259 10.85 1.97 -12.26
CA PRO A 259 10.05 0.76 -12.14
C PRO A 259 8.73 1.01 -11.43
N GLY A 260 7.64 0.49 -11.99
CA GLY A 260 6.29 0.61 -11.42
C GLY A 260 5.62 1.98 -11.59
N VAL A 261 6.27 2.93 -12.29
CA VAL A 261 5.73 4.27 -12.57
C VAL A 261 5.34 4.39 -14.04
N VAL A 262 4.19 4.99 -14.30
CA VAL A 262 3.71 5.32 -15.66
C VAL A 262 3.30 6.78 -15.72
N ILE A 263 3.85 7.51 -16.68
CA ILE A 263 3.47 8.92 -16.92
C ILE A 263 2.17 9.00 -17.71
N GLN A 264 1.22 9.76 -17.19
CA GLN A 264 -0.01 10.18 -17.85
C GLN A 264 -0.09 11.72 -17.77
N ASP A 265 0.59 12.41 -18.66
CA ASP A 265 0.77 13.88 -18.61
C ASP A 265 0.71 14.52 -19.99
N ASP A 266 -0.42 14.37 -20.68
CA ASP A 266 -0.73 15.04 -21.93
C ASP A 266 -1.90 16.01 -21.69
N ILE A 267 -1.56 17.24 -21.36
CA ILE A 267 -2.55 18.28 -20.99
C ILE A 267 -3.38 18.76 -22.17
N GLU A 268 -2.87 18.69 -23.39
CA GLU A 268 -3.57 19.10 -24.60
C GLU A 268 -4.73 18.14 -24.92
N ASN A 269 -4.52 16.85 -24.66
CA ASN A 269 -5.52 15.79 -24.86
C ASN A 269 -6.24 15.38 -23.56
N PHE A 270 -6.12 16.16 -22.48
CA PHE A 270 -6.75 15.91 -21.18
C PHE A 270 -6.38 14.54 -20.56
N VAL A 271 -5.16 14.05 -20.80
CA VAL A 271 -4.66 12.80 -20.23
C VAL A 271 -3.95 13.09 -18.93
N TYR A 272 -4.51 12.62 -17.83
CA TYR A 272 -3.97 12.68 -16.47
C TYR A 272 -4.49 11.53 -15.61
N PRO A 273 -3.77 11.15 -14.55
CA PRO A 273 -4.20 10.03 -13.71
C PRO A 273 -5.48 10.33 -12.93
N MET A 274 -6.34 9.34 -12.83
CA MET A 274 -7.59 9.39 -12.04
C MET A 274 -7.82 8.07 -11.31
N PRO A 275 -8.50 8.06 -10.15
CA PRO A 275 -8.87 6.80 -9.46
C PRO A 275 -9.59 5.81 -10.38
N LEU A 276 -10.51 6.31 -11.22
CA LEU A 276 -11.27 5.47 -12.16
C LEU A 276 -10.37 4.74 -13.17
N THR A 277 -9.33 5.39 -13.68
CA THR A 277 -8.44 4.82 -14.69
C THR A 277 -7.30 4.00 -14.10
N ALA A 278 -6.97 4.22 -12.83
CA ALA A 278 -5.98 3.44 -12.07
C ALA A 278 -6.56 2.17 -11.44
N HIS A 279 -7.89 2.07 -11.36
CA HIS A 279 -8.58 0.93 -10.74
C HIS A 279 -8.20 -0.40 -11.42
N GLU A 280 -7.92 -1.41 -10.60
CA GLU A 280 -7.48 -2.76 -11.02
C GLU A 280 -6.15 -2.77 -11.79
N LYS A 281 -5.30 -1.74 -11.65
CA LYS A 281 -3.95 -1.70 -12.23
C LYS A 281 -2.88 -1.75 -11.15
N ASP A 282 -1.73 -2.32 -11.50
CA ASP A 282 -0.60 -2.48 -10.56
C ASP A 282 0.38 -1.30 -10.59
N GLU A 283 0.28 -0.44 -11.60
CA GLU A 283 1.18 0.70 -11.75
C GLU A 283 0.78 1.88 -10.85
N THR A 284 1.76 2.71 -10.57
CA THR A 284 1.57 4.05 -10.02
C THR A 284 1.64 5.05 -11.17
N PHE A 285 0.56 5.79 -11.37
CA PHE A 285 0.45 6.78 -12.43
C PHE A 285 0.83 8.16 -11.91
N VAL A 286 1.60 8.91 -12.68
CA VAL A 286 2.00 10.29 -12.37
C VAL A 286 1.70 11.20 -13.54
N GLY A 287 1.18 12.39 -13.23
CA GLY A 287 0.89 13.43 -14.22
C GLY A 287 0.80 14.82 -13.59
N ARG A 288 0.34 15.79 -14.37
CA ARG A 288 0.30 17.19 -13.93
C ARG A 288 1.66 17.67 -13.41
N ILE A 289 2.74 17.20 -14.07
CA ILE A 289 4.13 17.48 -13.74
C ILE A 289 4.47 18.89 -14.21
N ARG A 290 4.80 19.78 -13.28
CA ARG A 290 5.10 21.19 -13.57
C ARG A 290 5.93 21.83 -12.48
N ARG A 291 6.67 22.89 -12.82
CA ARG A 291 7.32 23.73 -11.81
C ARG A 291 6.28 24.44 -10.94
N ASP A 292 6.63 24.65 -9.69
CA ASP A 292 5.94 25.60 -8.82
C ASP A 292 6.57 26.99 -9.03
N GLU A 293 5.82 27.90 -9.63
CA GLU A 293 6.32 29.25 -9.91
C GLU A 293 6.43 30.14 -8.67
N SER A 294 5.83 29.70 -7.57
CA SER A 294 5.84 30.45 -6.30
C SER A 294 7.04 30.13 -5.41
N GLN A 295 7.79 29.06 -5.71
CA GLN A 295 8.88 28.55 -4.88
C GLN A 295 10.03 28.01 -5.74
N PRO A 296 11.29 28.47 -5.55
CA PRO A 296 12.44 27.93 -6.27
C PRO A 296 12.61 26.42 -6.08
N ASN A 297 13.19 25.76 -7.07
CA ASN A 297 13.52 24.32 -7.05
C ASN A 297 12.36 23.42 -6.63
N THR A 298 11.13 23.82 -6.94
CA THR A 298 9.94 23.09 -6.46
C THR A 298 9.10 22.59 -7.62
N LEU A 299 8.70 21.32 -7.48
CA LEU A 299 7.90 20.55 -8.44
C LEU A 299 6.51 20.31 -7.89
N ASN A 300 5.48 20.44 -8.70
CA ASN A 300 4.14 19.93 -8.46
C ASN A 300 3.88 18.71 -9.33
N CYS A 301 3.29 17.66 -8.76
CA CYS A 301 2.78 16.51 -9.51
C CYS A 301 1.51 15.94 -8.87
N TRP A 302 0.83 15.10 -9.64
CA TRP A 302 -0.36 14.36 -9.23
C TRP A 302 -0.10 12.88 -9.40
N ILE A 303 -0.29 12.10 -8.32
CA ILE A 303 0.02 10.67 -8.28
C ILE A 303 -1.27 9.90 -7.98
N VAL A 304 -1.50 8.81 -8.70
CA VAL A 304 -2.66 7.93 -8.48
C VAL A 304 -2.25 6.47 -8.58
N SER A 305 -2.70 5.65 -7.64
CA SER A 305 -2.52 4.19 -7.70
C SER A 305 -3.70 3.47 -7.05
N ASP A 306 -3.98 2.23 -7.47
CA ASP A 306 -4.98 1.40 -6.80
C ASP A 306 -4.46 0.97 -5.43
N ASN A 307 -5.16 1.43 -4.39
CA ASN A 307 -4.76 1.24 -2.99
C ASN A 307 -4.90 -0.21 -2.49
N LEU A 308 -5.68 -1.05 -3.17
CA LEU A 308 -5.79 -2.48 -2.85
C LEU A 308 -4.77 -3.31 -3.61
N ARG A 309 -4.30 -2.83 -4.78
CA ARG A 309 -3.28 -3.49 -5.60
C ARG A 309 -1.89 -3.00 -5.21
N LYS A 310 -1.30 -2.06 -5.95
CA LYS A 310 0.06 -1.57 -5.61
C LYS A 310 0.14 -1.05 -4.18
N GLY A 311 -0.90 -0.37 -3.70
CA GLY A 311 -0.97 0.12 -2.32
C GLY A 311 -1.01 -0.95 -1.23
N ALA A 312 -1.21 -2.24 -1.57
CA ALA A 312 -1.30 -3.32 -0.58
C ALA A 312 -0.88 -4.68 -1.16
N ALA A 313 -1.79 -5.35 -1.87
CA ALA A 313 -1.64 -6.74 -2.29
C ALA A 313 -0.45 -6.95 -3.23
N THR A 314 -0.34 -6.12 -4.26
CA THR A 314 0.74 -6.24 -5.26
C THR A 314 2.10 -6.00 -4.63
N ASN A 315 2.24 -4.98 -3.78
CA ASN A 315 3.52 -4.73 -3.09
C ASN A 315 3.91 -5.90 -2.18
N ALA A 316 2.96 -6.48 -1.44
CA ALA A 316 3.22 -7.64 -0.59
C ALA A 316 3.64 -8.88 -1.40
N VAL A 317 2.99 -9.13 -2.55
CA VAL A 317 3.37 -10.23 -3.45
C VAL A 317 4.72 -9.98 -4.10
N GLN A 318 5.05 -8.76 -4.49
CA GLN A 318 6.36 -8.39 -5.02
C GLN A 318 7.49 -8.58 -3.99
N ILE A 319 7.23 -8.30 -2.70
CA ILE A 319 8.19 -8.65 -1.63
C ILE A 319 8.43 -10.16 -1.62
N ALA A 320 7.36 -10.97 -1.67
CA ALA A 320 7.48 -12.43 -1.73
C ALA A 320 8.25 -12.91 -2.98
N GLU A 321 7.99 -12.32 -4.14
CA GLU A 321 8.73 -12.61 -5.38
C GLU A 321 10.22 -12.29 -5.25
N HIS A 322 10.55 -11.16 -4.61
CA HIS A 322 11.95 -10.81 -4.35
C HIS A 322 12.64 -11.84 -3.46
N LEU A 323 12.00 -12.26 -2.36
CA LEU A 323 12.54 -13.26 -1.45
C LEU A 323 12.86 -14.58 -2.16
N ILE A 324 12.03 -15.01 -3.12
CA ILE A 324 12.27 -16.18 -3.95
C ILE A 324 13.45 -15.94 -4.89
N ARG A 325 13.44 -14.83 -5.66
CA ARG A 325 14.52 -14.52 -6.61
C ARG A 325 15.88 -14.43 -5.95
N ALA A 326 15.92 -13.88 -4.74
CA ALA A 326 17.16 -13.75 -3.96
C ALA A 326 17.58 -15.03 -3.20
N GLY A 327 16.80 -16.12 -3.32
CA GLY A 327 17.07 -17.38 -2.60
C GLY A 327 17.03 -17.22 -1.08
N MET A 328 16.23 -16.28 -0.58
CA MET A 328 16.05 -16.02 0.86
C MET A 328 15.02 -16.95 1.49
N ILE A 329 14.11 -17.47 0.67
CA ILE A 329 13.16 -18.52 1.00
C ILE A 329 13.22 -19.59 -0.09
N GLY A 330 13.21 -20.85 0.30
CA GLY A 330 13.22 -22.02 -0.60
C GLY A 330 11.90 -22.78 -0.52
N ASP A 331 11.78 -23.81 -1.40
CA ASP A 331 10.67 -24.77 -1.34
C ASP A 331 10.70 -25.59 -0.06
#